data_2c3cf52b00f771d9d3582ffa871899b8
#
_entry.id   2c3cf52b00f771d9d3582ffa871899b8
#
_cell.length_a   1.000
_cell.length_b   1.000
_cell.length_c   1.000
_cell.angle_alpha   90.00
_cell.angle_beta   90.00
_cell.angle_gamma   90.00
#
_symmetry.space_group_name_H-M   'P 1'
#
loop_
_entity.id
_entity.type
_entity.pdbx_description
1 polymer ?
#
loop_
_entity_poly.entity_id
_entity_poly.type
_entity_poly.pdbx_seq_one_letter_code
_entity_poly.pdbx_strand_id
1 'polypeptide(L)'
;LNILLITSKNKKGYSVAMLDGIKAASADYLLIMDSDGQSNPEEIKNFWKNRKKANLINGHRANRKDYMYRKLYSKLAFFIYKLLFNVPLKDPSYAYILMEKKVCYTLNDFKPQMPDGFFWEFNARAKSFGLTFFNLDIIHNERYFGETRIYHWSKLPLVSYNNLLGMIKIKFFD
;
A
#
# COMPACT_ATOMS: atom_id res chain seq x y z
N LEU A 1 -1.33 -24.01 10.30
CA LEU A 1 -1.14 -22.85 9.40
C LEU A 1 -0.63 -23.36 8.05
N ASN A 2 -1.39 -23.12 6.99
CA ASN A 2 -0.92 -23.40 5.63
C ASN A 2 -0.11 -22.20 5.15
N ILE A 3 1.20 -22.39 4.96
CA ILE A 3 2.11 -21.36 4.45
C ILE A 3 2.39 -21.66 2.98
N LEU A 4 2.10 -20.70 2.10
CA LEU A 4 2.46 -20.73 0.69
C LEU A 4 3.60 -19.74 0.44
N LEU A 5 4.79 -20.26 0.10
CA LEU A 5 5.93 -19.43 -0.28
C LEU A 5 5.91 -19.17 -1.79
N ILE A 6 5.77 -17.91 -2.18
CA ILE A 6 5.81 -17.48 -3.59
C ILE A 6 7.21 -16.93 -3.87
N THR A 7 7.96 -17.61 -4.71
CA THR A 7 9.33 -17.25 -5.07
C THR A 7 9.49 -16.99 -6.55
N SER A 8 10.54 -16.27 -6.91
CA SER A 8 10.92 -16.03 -8.30
C SER A 8 12.43 -16.20 -8.48
N LYS A 9 12.87 -16.82 -9.58
CA LYS A 9 14.30 -16.95 -9.93
C LYS A 9 14.97 -15.58 -10.13
N ASN A 10 14.24 -14.61 -10.65
CA ASN A 10 14.72 -13.25 -10.89
C ASN A 10 14.05 -12.24 -9.97
N LYS A 11 14.77 -11.17 -9.59
CA LYS A 11 14.21 -10.07 -8.81
C LYS A 11 13.16 -9.31 -9.63
N LYS A 12 11.89 -9.42 -9.25
CA LYS A 12 10.76 -8.80 -9.96
C LYS A 12 10.41 -7.39 -9.48
N GLY A 13 10.93 -6.96 -8.32
CA GLY A 13 10.54 -5.72 -7.64
C GLY A 13 9.33 -5.90 -6.72
N TYR A 14 9.13 -4.88 -5.86
CA TYR A 14 8.14 -4.94 -4.79
C TYR A 14 6.70 -5.03 -5.31
N SER A 15 6.31 -4.15 -6.22
CA SER A 15 4.93 -4.08 -6.73
C SER A 15 4.51 -5.35 -7.47
N VAL A 16 5.41 -5.97 -8.24
CA VAL A 16 5.11 -7.23 -8.94
C VAL A 16 4.96 -8.38 -7.94
N ALA A 17 5.82 -8.44 -6.91
CA ALA A 17 5.72 -9.46 -5.88
C ALA A 17 4.40 -9.36 -5.09
N MET A 18 3.92 -8.14 -4.83
CA MET A 18 2.61 -7.91 -4.19
C MET A 18 1.45 -8.44 -5.04
N LEU A 19 1.46 -8.16 -6.36
CA LEU A 19 0.45 -8.69 -7.28
C LEU A 19 0.49 -10.22 -7.38
N ASP A 20 1.68 -10.82 -7.42
CA ASP A 20 1.82 -12.28 -7.40
C ASP A 20 1.18 -12.88 -6.13
N GLY A 21 1.40 -12.26 -4.97
CA GLY A 21 0.78 -12.67 -3.71
C GLY A 21 -0.75 -12.55 -3.71
N ILE A 22 -1.28 -11.45 -4.22
CA ILE A 22 -2.71 -11.22 -4.37
C ILE A 22 -3.34 -12.27 -5.30
N LYS A 23 -2.70 -12.56 -6.44
CA LYS A 23 -3.17 -13.58 -7.40
C LYS A 23 -3.18 -14.99 -6.81
N ALA A 24 -2.19 -15.33 -6.01
CA ALA A 24 -2.06 -16.65 -5.41
C ALA A 24 -2.97 -16.89 -4.21
N ALA A 25 -3.47 -15.83 -3.58
CA ALA A 25 -4.36 -15.95 -2.43
C ALA A 25 -5.68 -16.63 -2.82
N SER A 26 -6.18 -17.54 -1.98
CA SER A 26 -7.40 -18.33 -2.24
C SER A 26 -8.58 -18.02 -1.28
N ALA A 27 -8.32 -17.34 -0.16
CA ALA A 27 -9.35 -17.02 0.84
C ALA A 27 -10.34 -15.92 0.36
N ASP A 28 -11.54 -15.87 0.94
CA ASP A 28 -12.58 -14.87 0.61
C ASP A 28 -12.19 -13.43 0.97
N TYR A 29 -11.32 -13.28 1.96
CA TYR A 29 -10.76 -12.00 2.39
C TYR A 29 -9.23 -12.05 2.37
N LEU A 30 -8.61 -10.97 1.91
CA LEU A 30 -7.18 -10.77 1.93
C LEU A 30 -6.81 -9.66 2.89
N LEU A 31 -5.87 -9.94 3.78
CA LEU A 31 -5.13 -8.93 4.52
C LEU A 31 -3.73 -8.82 3.92
N ILE A 32 -3.38 -7.62 3.47
CA ILE A 32 -2.00 -7.29 3.08
C ILE A 32 -1.35 -6.58 4.26
N MET A 33 -0.18 -7.05 4.67
CA MET A 33 0.56 -6.50 5.81
C MET A 33 2.06 -6.69 5.60
N ASP A 34 2.87 -5.67 5.96
CA ASP A 34 4.32 -5.82 6.03
C ASP A 34 4.73 -6.73 7.21
N SER A 35 5.79 -7.53 7.02
CA SER A 35 6.30 -8.51 7.99
C SER A 35 7.51 -8.00 8.79
N ASP A 36 7.74 -6.68 8.85
CA ASP A 36 8.90 -6.06 9.50
C ASP A 36 8.71 -5.75 11.00
N GLY A 37 7.60 -6.23 11.57
CA GLY A 37 7.26 -6.05 12.99
C GLY A 37 6.68 -4.68 13.35
N GLN A 38 6.56 -3.75 12.41
CA GLN A 38 6.00 -2.42 12.68
C GLN A 38 4.47 -2.43 12.79
N SER A 39 3.81 -3.39 12.15
CA SER A 39 2.35 -3.58 12.21
C SER A 39 1.98 -4.61 13.25
N ASN A 40 1.02 -4.29 14.14
CA ASN A 40 0.53 -5.24 15.11
C ASN A 40 -0.47 -6.22 14.46
N PRO A 41 -0.20 -7.53 14.41
CA PRO A 41 -1.13 -8.52 13.86
C PRO A 41 -2.50 -8.57 14.56
N GLU A 42 -2.58 -8.20 15.84
CA GLU A 42 -3.84 -8.18 16.61
C GLU A 42 -4.87 -7.17 16.07
N GLU A 43 -4.41 -6.18 15.32
CA GLU A 43 -5.30 -5.22 14.65
C GLU A 43 -6.23 -5.88 13.63
N ILE A 44 -5.92 -7.11 13.16
CA ILE A 44 -6.80 -7.88 12.27
C ILE A 44 -8.20 -8.03 12.83
N LYS A 45 -8.35 -8.15 14.16
CA LYS A 45 -9.65 -8.28 14.82
C LYS A 45 -10.53 -7.05 14.57
N ASN A 46 -9.92 -5.85 14.66
CA ASN A 46 -10.60 -4.59 14.40
C ASN A 46 -10.94 -4.43 12.91
N PHE A 47 -10.02 -4.78 12.02
CA PHE A 47 -10.27 -4.80 10.58
C PHE A 47 -11.40 -5.75 10.20
N TRP A 48 -11.38 -6.97 10.75
CA TRP A 48 -12.44 -7.97 10.52
C TRP A 48 -13.82 -7.50 10.97
N LYS A 49 -13.91 -6.86 12.16
CA LYS A 49 -15.16 -6.28 12.66
C LYS A 49 -15.72 -5.22 11.69
N ASN A 50 -14.85 -4.47 11.03
CA ASN A 50 -15.24 -3.38 10.14
C ASN A 50 -15.28 -3.78 8.64
N ARG A 51 -15.03 -5.06 8.29
CA ARG A 51 -14.86 -5.54 6.92
C ARG A 51 -15.99 -5.23 5.93
N LYS A 52 -17.19 -4.99 6.43
CA LYS A 52 -18.38 -4.68 5.61
C LYS A 52 -18.63 -3.18 5.39
N LYS A 53 -17.81 -2.30 6.00
CA LYS A 53 -18.03 -0.84 5.89
C LYS A 53 -17.61 -0.25 4.55
N ALA A 54 -16.68 -0.89 3.85
CA ALA A 54 -16.19 -0.46 2.53
C ALA A 54 -15.57 -1.64 1.78
N ASN A 55 -15.24 -1.45 0.51
CA ASN A 55 -14.52 -2.44 -0.28
C ASN A 55 -13.08 -2.65 0.20
N LEU A 56 -12.42 -1.55 0.64
CA LEU A 56 -11.07 -1.55 1.20
C LEU A 56 -11.08 -0.93 2.59
N ILE A 57 -10.59 -1.69 3.57
CA ILE A 57 -10.37 -1.20 4.93
C ILE A 57 -8.87 -0.91 5.05
N ASN A 58 -8.49 0.35 5.13
CA ASN A 58 -7.10 0.80 5.12
C ASN A 58 -6.63 1.24 6.50
N GLY A 59 -5.45 0.80 6.89
CA GLY A 59 -4.78 1.27 8.09
C GLY A 59 -4.27 2.71 7.94
N HIS A 60 -4.37 3.48 9.02
CA HIS A 60 -3.80 4.81 9.13
C HIS A 60 -2.88 4.88 10.35
N ARG A 61 -1.61 5.22 10.13
CA ARG A 61 -0.61 5.41 11.18
C ARG A 61 -0.80 6.77 11.85
N ALA A 62 -1.64 6.82 12.89
CA ALA A 62 -1.97 8.08 13.58
C ALA A 62 -0.72 8.75 14.19
N ASN A 63 0.22 7.96 14.73
CA ASN A 63 1.43 8.44 15.40
C ASN A 63 2.71 8.02 14.67
N ARG A 64 2.91 8.55 13.45
CA ARG A 64 4.07 8.23 12.63
C ARG A 64 5.35 8.88 13.17
N LYS A 65 6.31 8.06 13.60
CA LYS A 65 7.62 8.50 14.08
C LYS A 65 8.68 8.45 12.97
N ASP A 66 8.63 9.41 12.04
CA ASP A 66 9.62 9.53 10.97
C ASP A 66 10.51 10.77 11.14
N TYR A 67 11.68 10.74 10.52
CA TYR A 67 12.55 11.93 10.40
C TYR A 67 11.84 13.08 9.68
N MET A 68 12.16 14.32 10.06
CA MET A 68 11.51 15.54 9.56
C MET A 68 11.52 15.62 8.02
N TYR A 69 12.65 15.34 7.37
CA TYR A 69 12.78 15.37 5.90
C TYR A 69 11.85 14.36 5.22
N ARG A 70 11.68 13.15 5.78
CA ARG A 70 10.76 12.15 5.25
C ARG A 70 9.30 12.59 5.38
N LYS A 71 8.97 13.23 6.49
CA LYS A 71 7.62 13.81 6.69
C LYS A 71 7.31 14.87 5.63
N LEU A 72 8.30 15.73 5.30
CA LEU A 72 8.14 16.79 4.30
C LEU A 72 7.91 16.20 2.90
N TYR A 73 8.78 15.29 2.45
CA TYR A 73 8.63 14.60 1.16
C TYR A 73 7.31 13.83 1.08
N SER A 74 6.94 13.13 2.15
CA SER A 74 5.68 12.40 2.22
C SER A 74 4.47 13.31 2.15
N LYS A 75 4.50 14.48 2.81
CA LYS A 75 3.41 15.47 2.74
C LYS A 75 3.24 16.04 1.33
N LEU A 76 4.35 16.40 0.67
CA LEU A 76 4.32 16.91 -0.70
C LEU A 76 3.78 15.86 -1.67
N ALA A 77 4.30 14.63 -1.61
CA ALA A 77 3.82 13.52 -2.43
C ALA A 77 2.32 13.25 -2.18
N PHE A 78 1.89 13.27 -0.92
CA PHE A 78 0.49 13.08 -0.56
C PHE A 78 -0.41 14.20 -1.08
N PHE A 79 0.05 15.45 -1.03
CA PHE A 79 -0.70 16.59 -1.59
C PHE A 79 -0.91 16.42 -3.10
N ILE A 80 0.16 16.10 -3.85
CA ILE A 80 0.07 15.86 -5.30
C ILE A 80 -0.85 14.66 -5.59
N TYR A 81 -0.69 13.57 -4.86
CA TYR A 81 -1.52 12.38 -4.99
C TYR A 81 -3.01 12.69 -4.78
N LYS A 82 -3.33 13.45 -3.73
CA LYS A 82 -4.69 13.84 -3.42
C LYS A 82 -5.30 14.73 -4.51
N LEU A 83 -4.50 15.64 -5.08
CA LEU A 83 -4.93 16.48 -6.20
C LEU A 83 -5.24 15.65 -7.45
N LEU A 84 -4.42 14.65 -7.76
CA LEU A 84 -4.57 13.85 -8.97
C LEU A 84 -5.72 12.83 -8.86
N PHE A 85 -5.86 12.14 -7.73
CA PHE A 85 -6.73 10.98 -7.59
C PHE A 85 -7.91 11.17 -6.65
N ASN A 86 -7.86 12.17 -5.78
CA ASN A 86 -8.91 12.45 -4.78
C ASN A 86 -9.31 11.19 -3.97
N VAL A 87 -8.34 10.36 -3.60
CA VAL A 87 -8.57 9.16 -2.79
C VAL A 87 -8.86 9.58 -1.34
N PRO A 88 -9.95 9.11 -0.70
CA PRO A 88 -10.35 9.53 0.64
C PRO A 88 -9.59 8.78 1.75
N LEU A 89 -8.28 8.61 1.58
CA LEU A 89 -7.40 7.97 2.54
C LEU A 89 -6.53 8.98 3.29
N LYS A 90 -6.31 8.70 4.57
CA LYS A 90 -5.40 9.47 5.42
C LYS A 90 -3.94 9.05 5.22
N ASP A 91 -3.69 7.78 4.90
CA ASP A 91 -2.35 7.21 4.66
C ASP A 91 -2.38 6.18 3.51
N PRO A 92 -2.38 6.64 2.25
CA PRO A 92 -2.48 5.74 1.09
C PRO A 92 -1.23 4.89 0.84
N SER A 93 -0.14 5.15 1.55
CA SER A 93 1.13 4.44 1.38
C SER A 93 1.29 3.23 2.30
N TYR A 94 0.38 3.04 3.24
CA TYR A 94 0.57 2.07 4.30
C TYR A 94 0.11 0.66 3.91
N ALA A 95 0.98 -0.31 4.23
CA ALA A 95 0.78 -1.72 3.95
C ALA A 95 -0.05 -2.41 5.04
N TYR A 96 -1.29 -1.99 5.25
CA TYR A 96 -2.25 -2.70 6.10
C TYR A 96 -3.65 -2.51 5.50
N ILE A 97 -4.04 -3.41 4.61
CA ILE A 97 -5.30 -3.32 3.86
C ILE A 97 -6.03 -4.65 3.94
N LEU A 98 -7.29 -4.62 4.40
CA LEU A 98 -8.21 -5.76 4.32
C LEU A 98 -9.23 -5.50 3.22
N MET A 99 -9.47 -6.50 2.38
CA MET A 99 -10.45 -6.45 1.29
C MET A 99 -11.05 -7.81 0.98
N GLU A 100 -12.21 -7.84 0.35
CA GLU A 100 -12.77 -9.08 -0.20
C GLU A 100 -11.96 -9.52 -1.44
N LYS A 101 -11.78 -10.83 -1.62
CA LYS A 101 -11.07 -11.41 -2.76
C LYS A 101 -11.62 -10.93 -4.11
N LYS A 102 -12.94 -10.78 -4.24
CA LYS A 102 -13.58 -10.29 -5.46
C LYS A 102 -13.10 -8.90 -5.89
N VAL A 103 -12.75 -8.02 -4.92
CA VAL A 103 -12.19 -6.70 -5.19
C VAL A 103 -10.80 -6.83 -5.84
N CYS A 104 -10.05 -7.86 -5.47
CA CYS A 104 -8.73 -8.10 -6.02
C CYS A 104 -8.77 -8.46 -7.50
N TYR A 105 -9.80 -9.15 -7.99
CA TYR A 105 -9.93 -9.47 -9.41
C TYR A 105 -10.04 -8.23 -10.29
N THR A 106 -10.62 -7.15 -9.77
CA THR A 106 -10.68 -5.85 -10.44
C THR A 106 -9.31 -5.16 -10.48
N LEU A 107 -8.44 -5.47 -9.51
CA LEU A 107 -7.20 -4.74 -9.25
C LEU A 107 -5.93 -5.57 -9.53
N ASN A 108 -6.02 -6.80 -9.98
CA ASN A 108 -4.86 -7.70 -10.09
C ASN A 108 -4.22 -7.77 -11.47
N ASP A 109 -4.79 -7.10 -12.46
CA ASP A 109 -4.34 -7.19 -13.85
C ASP A 109 -3.88 -5.83 -14.39
N PHE A 110 -2.92 -5.22 -13.72
CA PHE A 110 -2.24 -4.03 -14.23
C PHE A 110 -0.73 -4.20 -14.19
N LYS A 111 -0.05 -3.52 -15.11
CA LYS A 111 1.42 -3.40 -15.09
C LYS A 111 1.79 -2.26 -14.15
N PRO A 112 2.51 -2.51 -13.04
CA PRO A 112 2.86 -1.46 -12.09
C PRO A 112 3.63 -0.31 -12.73
N GLN A 113 3.13 0.91 -12.58
CA GLN A 113 3.79 2.14 -13.00
C GLN A 113 4.63 2.76 -11.87
N MET A 114 4.38 2.33 -10.62
CA MET A 114 5.11 2.77 -9.42
C MET A 114 5.83 1.58 -8.77
N PRO A 115 7.06 1.24 -9.20
CA PRO A 115 7.76 0.03 -8.74
C PRO A 115 7.94 -0.06 -7.21
N ASP A 116 8.16 1.09 -6.56
CA ASP A 116 8.35 1.22 -5.11
C ASP A 116 7.13 1.83 -4.41
N GLY A 117 6.08 2.16 -5.15
CA GLY A 117 4.88 2.85 -4.67
C GLY A 117 3.59 2.02 -4.80
N PHE A 118 3.65 0.70 -4.60
CA PHE A 118 2.52 -0.20 -4.84
C PHE A 118 1.20 0.29 -4.23
N PHE A 119 1.17 0.65 -2.95
CA PHE A 119 -0.07 1.04 -2.28
C PHE A 119 -0.64 2.38 -2.78
N TRP A 120 0.23 3.31 -3.19
CA TRP A 120 -0.22 4.53 -3.85
C TRP A 120 -0.96 4.20 -5.15
N GLU A 121 -0.36 3.38 -6.01
CA GLU A 121 -0.95 2.97 -7.28
C GLU A 121 -2.20 2.13 -7.07
N PHE A 122 -2.14 1.13 -6.19
CA PHE A 122 -3.25 0.24 -5.88
C PHE A 122 -4.50 1.01 -5.43
N ASN A 123 -4.34 1.94 -4.48
CA ASN A 123 -5.42 2.76 -3.98
C ASN A 123 -5.95 3.76 -5.04
N ALA A 124 -5.08 4.32 -5.91
CA ALA A 124 -5.51 5.19 -7.01
C ALA A 124 -6.37 4.42 -8.01
N ARG A 125 -5.95 3.23 -8.42
CA ARG A 125 -6.72 2.33 -9.30
C ARG A 125 -8.03 1.88 -8.65
N ALA A 126 -8.01 1.51 -7.37
CA ALA A 126 -9.23 1.19 -6.63
C ALA A 126 -10.24 2.33 -6.68
N LYS A 127 -9.78 3.58 -6.56
CA LYS A 127 -10.63 4.77 -6.68
C LYS A 127 -11.20 4.95 -8.08
N SER A 128 -10.42 4.73 -9.14
CA SER A 128 -10.90 4.85 -10.52
C SER A 128 -11.97 3.82 -10.87
N PHE A 129 -11.92 2.63 -10.24
CA PHE A 129 -12.97 1.61 -10.34
C PHE A 129 -14.18 1.87 -9.42
N GLY A 130 -14.28 3.03 -8.78
CA GLY A 130 -15.41 3.38 -7.92
C GLY A 130 -15.47 2.64 -6.59
N LEU A 131 -14.39 1.98 -6.17
CA LEU A 131 -14.34 1.24 -4.91
C LEU A 131 -14.35 2.21 -3.71
N THR A 132 -14.95 1.77 -2.63
CA THR A 132 -15.11 2.53 -1.39
C THR A 132 -14.01 2.23 -0.38
N PHE A 133 -13.70 3.20 0.48
CA PHE A 133 -12.60 3.13 1.44
C PHE A 133 -13.08 3.44 2.86
N PHE A 134 -12.51 2.73 3.83
CA PHE A 134 -12.69 3.03 5.25
C PHE A 134 -11.33 3.06 5.95
N ASN A 135 -11.05 4.16 6.68
CA ASN A 135 -9.80 4.33 7.41
C ASN A 135 -9.95 3.81 8.84
N LEU A 136 -9.00 2.98 9.29
CA LEU A 136 -8.85 2.57 10.68
C LEU A 136 -7.52 3.08 11.22
N ASP A 137 -7.58 3.81 12.33
CA ASP A 137 -6.37 4.22 13.03
C ASP A 137 -5.74 2.99 13.70
N ILE A 138 -4.45 2.79 13.49
CA ILE A 138 -3.70 1.66 14.04
C ILE A 138 -2.43 2.14 14.75
N ILE A 139 -1.99 1.33 15.71
CA ILE A 139 -0.72 1.54 16.39
C ILE A 139 0.40 1.08 15.45
N HIS A 140 1.34 1.99 15.19
CA HIS A 140 2.53 1.70 14.38
C HIS A 140 3.75 1.70 15.29
N ASN A 141 4.36 0.52 15.43
CA ASN A 141 5.52 0.32 16.27
C ASN A 141 6.82 0.82 15.61
N GLU A 142 7.83 1.05 16.42
CA GLU A 142 9.19 1.23 15.91
C GLU A 142 9.69 -0.07 15.29
N ARG A 143 10.55 0.04 14.28
CA ARG A 143 11.14 -1.13 13.64
C ARG A 143 12.11 -1.82 14.61
N TYR A 144 11.90 -3.11 14.84
CA TYR A 144 12.76 -3.88 15.72
C TYR A 144 14.11 -4.22 15.08
N PHE A 145 14.13 -4.46 13.74
CA PHE A 145 15.33 -4.90 13.02
C PHE A 145 15.44 -4.25 11.63
N GLY A 146 16.69 -3.97 11.22
CA GLY A 146 17.03 -3.53 9.87
C GLY A 146 16.76 -2.06 9.58
N GLU A 147 17.33 -1.58 8.48
CA GLU A 147 17.17 -0.22 8.00
C GLU A 147 16.20 -0.15 6.81
N THR A 148 15.66 1.04 6.57
CA THR A 148 14.82 1.30 5.40
C THR A 148 15.66 1.24 4.11
N ARG A 149 15.43 0.25 3.24
CA ARG A 149 16.20 0.05 2.00
C ARG A 149 15.75 0.95 0.86
N ILE A 150 14.46 1.17 0.71
CA ILE A 150 13.86 1.91 -0.42
C ILE A 150 13.93 3.41 -0.16
N TYR A 151 13.47 3.86 0.99
CA TYR A 151 13.38 5.28 1.36
C TYR A 151 14.61 5.78 2.15
N HIS A 152 15.80 5.30 1.79
CA HIS A 152 17.05 5.86 2.30
C HIS A 152 17.24 7.28 1.75
N TRP A 153 17.81 8.19 2.54
CA TRP A 153 17.93 9.61 2.19
C TRP A 153 18.58 9.84 0.81
N SER A 154 19.61 9.06 0.45
CA SER A 154 20.33 9.17 -0.83
C SER A 154 19.49 8.74 -2.05
N LYS A 155 18.51 7.88 -1.87
CA LYS A 155 17.62 7.39 -2.94
C LYS A 155 16.29 8.15 -3.02
N LEU A 156 15.99 8.93 -1.99
CA LEU A 156 14.69 9.58 -1.85
C LEU A 156 14.33 10.50 -3.05
N PRO A 157 15.26 11.33 -3.61
CA PRO A 157 14.93 12.15 -4.79
C PRO A 157 14.53 11.30 -6.00
N LEU A 158 15.28 10.23 -6.28
CA LEU A 158 15.02 9.35 -7.42
C LEU A 158 13.70 8.59 -7.24
N VAL A 159 13.45 8.05 -6.06
CA VAL A 159 12.18 7.36 -5.74
C VAL A 159 11.00 8.32 -5.84
N SER A 160 11.15 9.56 -5.36
CA SER A 160 10.11 10.59 -5.46
C SER A 160 9.82 10.97 -6.91
N TYR A 161 10.84 11.13 -7.73
CA TYR A 161 10.72 11.40 -9.15
C TYR A 161 10.00 10.26 -9.89
N ASN A 162 10.43 9.01 -9.67
CA ASN A 162 9.80 7.83 -10.29
C ASN A 162 8.33 7.69 -9.87
N ASN A 163 8.02 7.93 -8.59
CA ASN A 163 6.66 7.90 -8.11
C ASN A 163 5.80 9.00 -8.74
N LEU A 164 6.33 10.22 -8.90
CA LEU A 164 5.62 11.31 -9.58
C LEU A 164 5.32 10.97 -11.04
N LEU A 165 6.31 10.47 -11.78
CA LEU A 165 6.12 10.01 -13.15
C LEU A 165 5.06 8.89 -13.23
N GLY A 166 5.10 7.93 -12.27
CA GLY A 166 4.11 6.87 -12.17
C GLY A 166 2.71 7.43 -11.93
N MET A 167 2.55 8.39 -11.03
CA MET A 167 1.26 9.05 -10.78
C MET A 167 0.69 9.73 -12.05
N ILE A 168 1.55 10.44 -12.80
CA ILE A 168 1.16 11.08 -14.07
C ILE A 168 0.71 10.03 -15.09
N LYS A 169 1.47 8.94 -15.24
CA LYS A 169 1.12 7.85 -16.16
C LYS A 169 -0.23 7.23 -15.80
N ILE A 170 -0.44 6.88 -14.53
CA ILE A 170 -1.71 6.29 -14.06
C ILE A 170 -2.89 7.25 -14.30
N LYS A 171 -2.68 8.55 -14.13
CA LYS A 171 -3.76 9.53 -14.26
C LYS A 171 -4.20 9.80 -15.70
N PHE A 172 -3.25 9.81 -16.66
CA PHE A 172 -3.48 10.33 -18.01
C PHE A 172 -3.32 9.29 -19.13
N PHE A 173 -2.72 8.11 -18.84
CA PHE A 173 -2.37 7.14 -19.88
C PHE A 173 -2.82 5.70 -19.57
N ASP A 174 -3.30 5.43 -18.36
CA ASP A 174 -3.89 4.16 -17.90
C ASP A 174 -5.36 4.37 -17.48
#